data_2fa2c6d70bd9d2c70cdef4c3192e32ae
#
_entry.id   2fa2c6d70bd9d2c70cdef4c3192e32ae
#
_cell.length_a   1.000
_cell.length_b   1.000
_cell.length_c   1.000
_cell.angle_alpha   90.00
_cell.angle_beta   90.00
_cell.angle_gamma   90.00
#
_symmetry.space_group_name_H-M   'P 1'
#
loop_
_entity.id
_entity.type
_entity.pdbx_description
1 polymer ?
#
loop_
_entity_poly.entity_id
_entity_poly.type
_entity_poly.pdbx_seq_one_letter_code
_entity_poly.pdbx_strand_id
1 'polypeptide(L)'
;MIRFTDSDFKDIPNFKGGNGVFRAAIVSDDKNKILKGILPPGASIGLHIHDTSSEIIFILSGNGTTVCDGKEEKVSSGDCLYCKKGSSHTLKNDGSEDLVFYAVVPEQ
;
A
#
# COMPACT_ATOMS: atom_id res chain seq x y z
N MET A 1 18.37 11.10 2.76
CA MET A 1 17.76 10.04 3.59
C MET A 1 16.33 10.44 3.95
N ILE A 2 15.41 9.50 3.90
CA ILE A 2 14.02 9.71 4.34
C ILE A 2 13.82 8.94 5.64
N ARG A 3 13.31 9.64 6.66
CA ARG A 3 12.98 9.01 7.95
C ARG A 3 11.55 9.39 8.29
N PHE A 4 10.68 8.39 8.41
CA PHE A 4 9.29 8.63 8.81
C PHE A 4 9.17 8.55 10.32
N THR A 5 8.55 9.57 10.92
CA THR A 5 8.26 9.63 12.36
C THR A 5 6.76 9.55 12.57
N ASP A 6 6.32 9.32 13.80
CA ASP A 6 4.89 9.18 14.11
C ASP A 6 4.08 10.42 13.68
N SER A 7 4.67 11.61 13.75
CA SER A 7 4.00 12.86 13.37
C SER A 7 3.79 13.01 11.86
N ASP A 8 4.47 12.20 11.04
CA ASP A 8 4.35 12.27 9.58
C ASP A 8 3.11 11.54 9.06
N PHE A 9 2.51 10.68 9.87
CA PHE A 9 1.38 9.87 9.45
C PHE A 9 0.08 10.65 9.42
N LYS A 10 -0.70 10.45 8.35
CA LYS A 10 -2.03 11.00 8.17
C LYS A 10 -3.02 9.85 8.05
N ASP A 11 -4.24 10.07 8.57
CA ASP A 11 -5.31 9.10 8.46
C ASP A 11 -6.12 9.40 7.20
N ILE A 12 -6.24 8.41 6.32
CA ILE A 12 -6.97 8.52 5.06
C ILE A 12 -8.12 7.50 5.11
N PRO A 13 -9.37 7.95 5.38
CA PRO A 13 -10.50 7.03 5.42
C PRO A 13 -10.90 6.59 4.01
N ASN A 14 -11.25 5.32 3.88
CA ASN A 14 -11.81 4.72 2.65
C ASN A 14 -10.94 4.98 1.41
N PHE A 15 -9.63 4.83 1.55
CA PHE A 15 -8.68 5.15 0.49
C PHE A 15 -8.96 4.30 -0.75
N LYS A 16 -9.13 4.96 -1.89
CA LYS A 16 -9.47 4.31 -3.18
C LYS A 16 -10.74 3.47 -3.11
N GLY A 17 -11.69 3.85 -2.25
CA GLY A 17 -12.93 3.09 -2.06
C GLY A 17 -12.80 1.88 -1.16
N GLY A 18 -11.67 1.74 -0.46
CA GLY A 18 -11.47 0.67 0.51
C GLY A 18 -12.21 0.88 1.81
N ASN A 19 -12.00 -0.03 2.76
CA ASN A 19 -12.62 0.00 4.07
C ASN A 19 -11.66 0.53 5.12
N GLY A 20 -12.21 1.18 6.16
CA GLY A 20 -11.46 1.63 7.30
C GLY A 20 -10.50 2.75 6.99
N VAL A 21 -9.47 2.91 7.81
CA VAL A 21 -8.52 4.01 7.74
C VAL A 21 -7.16 3.47 7.29
N PHE A 22 -6.63 4.06 6.22
CA PHE A 22 -5.25 3.86 5.79
C PHE A 22 -4.40 4.95 6.43
N ARG A 23 -3.39 4.57 7.19
CA ARG A 23 -2.46 5.51 7.80
C ARG A 23 -1.19 5.55 6.97
N ALA A 24 -0.79 6.74 6.53
CA ALA A 24 0.35 6.86 5.61
C ALA A 24 1.20 8.08 5.93
N ALA A 25 2.52 7.87 5.86
CA ALA A 25 3.52 8.93 5.82
C ALA A 25 4.10 8.95 4.41
N ILE A 26 4.00 10.08 3.71
CA ILE A 26 4.27 10.16 2.28
C ILE A 26 5.27 11.27 1.99
N VAL A 27 6.29 10.95 1.17
CA VAL A 27 7.21 11.91 0.58
C VAL A 27 7.13 11.74 -0.94
N SER A 28 6.99 12.83 -1.67
CA SER A 28 6.89 12.75 -3.12
C SER A 28 7.64 13.90 -3.79
N ASP A 29 8.10 13.63 -5.00
CA ASP A 29 8.62 14.63 -5.94
C ASP A 29 7.90 14.47 -7.30
N ASP A 30 8.45 15.04 -8.36
CA ASP A 30 7.80 15.00 -9.69
C ASP A 30 7.84 13.60 -10.34
N LYS A 31 8.66 12.67 -9.82
CA LYS A 31 8.86 11.34 -10.42
C LYS A 31 8.46 10.19 -9.50
N ASN A 32 8.52 10.39 -8.19
CA ASN A 32 8.36 9.30 -7.23
C ASN A 32 7.47 9.70 -6.08
N LYS A 33 6.71 8.73 -5.59
CA LYS A 33 6.06 8.79 -4.29
C LYS A 33 6.63 7.66 -3.45
N ILE A 34 7.09 7.97 -2.25
CA ILE A 34 7.63 6.99 -1.31
C ILE A 34 6.82 7.09 -0.04
N LEU A 35 6.32 5.97 0.44
CA LEU A 35 5.47 6.01 1.62
C LEU A 35 5.71 4.81 2.53
N LYS A 36 5.43 5.03 3.81
CA LYS A 36 5.22 3.96 4.78
C LYS A 36 3.73 3.92 5.09
N GLY A 37 3.13 2.75 4.94
CA GLY A 37 1.71 2.56 5.13
C GLY A 37 1.39 1.61 6.26
N ILE A 38 0.28 1.86 6.92
CA ILE A 38 -0.26 1.01 7.98
C ILE A 38 -1.75 0.82 7.71
N LEU A 39 -2.15 -0.44 7.58
CA LEU A 39 -3.55 -0.83 7.51
C LEU A 39 -3.91 -1.56 8.80
N PRO A 40 -4.73 -0.95 9.68
CA PRO A 40 -5.24 -1.68 10.84
C PRO A 40 -6.08 -2.90 10.42
N PRO A 41 -6.34 -3.85 11.34
CA PRO A 41 -7.17 -5.01 11.01
C PRO A 41 -8.51 -4.59 10.39
N GLY A 42 -8.87 -5.23 9.29
CA GLY A 42 -10.09 -4.95 8.53
C GLY A 42 -10.00 -3.80 7.55
N ALA A 43 -8.95 -2.99 7.60
CA ALA A 43 -8.77 -1.89 6.65
C ALA A 43 -8.25 -2.40 5.31
N SER A 44 -8.55 -1.65 4.26
CA SER A 44 -8.11 -2.01 2.90
C SER A 44 -7.91 -0.77 2.04
N ILE A 45 -7.01 -0.91 1.06
CA ILE A 45 -6.89 0.01 -0.07
C ILE A 45 -7.73 -0.59 -1.19
N GLY A 46 -8.70 0.17 -1.71
CA GLY A 46 -9.63 -0.32 -2.70
C GLY A 46 -9.00 -0.51 -4.08
N LEU A 47 -9.74 -1.17 -4.96
CA LEU A 47 -9.28 -1.47 -6.31
C LEU A 47 -9.03 -0.18 -7.09
N HIS A 48 -7.83 -0.06 -7.65
CA HIS A 48 -7.48 1.08 -8.49
C HIS A 48 -6.43 0.67 -9.52
N ILE A 49 -6.31 1.49 -10.57
CA ILE A 49 -5.40 1.25 -11.69
C ILE A 49 -4.29 2.29 -11.64
N HIS A 50 -3.04 1.85 -11.81
CA HIS A 50 -1.90 2.74 -12.03
C HIS A 50 -1.69 2.89 -13.53
N ASP A 51 -2.19 3.98 -14.12
CA ASP A 51 -2.12 4.18 -15.57
C ASP A 51 -0.91 4.99 -16.02
N THR A 52 -0.25 5.73 -15.12
CA THR A 52 0.96 6.51 -15.44
C THR A 52 2.18 6.10 -14.61
N SER A 53 2.00 5.15 -13.70
CA SER A 53 3.05 4.71 -12.77
C SER A 53 2.96 3.21 -12.55
N SER A 54 3.97 2.66 -11.89
CA SER A 54 3.89 1.35 -11.25
C SER A 54 3.82 1.54 -9.74
N GLU A 55 3.68 0.45 -9.00
CA GLU A 55 3.83 0.48 -7.55
C GLU A 55 4.57 -0.76 -7.08
N ILE A 56 5.52 -0.56 -6.16
CA ILE A 56 6.30 -1.62 -5.54
C ILE A 56 6.05 -1.54 -4.05
N ILE A 57 5.61 -2.65 -3.45
CA ILE A 57 5.25 -2.69 -2.02
C ILE A 57 6.10 -3.75 -1.33
N PHE A 58 6.79 -3.36 -0.26
CA PHE A 58 7.55 -4.27 0.61
C PHE A 58 6.80 -4.46 1.92
N ILE A 59 6.31 -5.66 2.17
CA ILE A 59 5.60 -5.98 3.42
C ILE A 59 6.62 -6.14 4.54
N LEU A 60 6.49 -5.32 5.58
CA LEU A 60 7.38 -5.33 6.74
C LEU A 60 6.86 -6.24 7.85
N SER A 61 5.56 -6.17 8.14
CA SER A 61 4.95 -6.97 9.21
C SER A 61 3.46 -7.11 8.98
N GLY A 62 2.87 -8.13 9.58
CA GLY A 62 1.46 -8.43 9.44
C GLY A 62 1.17 -9.39 8.30
N ASN A 63 -0.11 -9.64 8.07
CA ASN A 63 -0.62 -10.54 7.04
C ASN A 63 -1.78 -9.88 6.32
N GLY A 64 -1.92 -10.18 5.05
CA GLY A 64 -3.01 -9.61 4.27
C GLY A 64 -3.27 -10.37 2.98
N THR A 65 -4.04 -9.73 2.12
CA THR A 65 -4.39 -10.26 0.80
C THR A 65 -4.29 -9.13 -0.21
N THR A 66 -3.68 -9.41 -1.35
CA THR A 66 -3.66 -8.53 -2.50
C THR A 66 -4.40 -9.18 -3.66
N VAL A 67 -5.06 -8.37 -4.48
CA VAL A 67 -5.61 -8.82 -5.77
C VAL A 67 -4.97 -7.95 -6.83
N CYS A 68 -4.22 -8.56 -7.75
CA CYS A 68 -3.56 -7.85 -8.84
C CYS A 68 -4.03 -8.44 -10.17
N ASP A 69 -4.65 -7.63 -11.00
CA ASP A 69 -5.24 -8.04 -12.29
C ASP A 69 -6.13 -9.28 -12.14
N GLY A 70 -6.94 -9.30 -11.09
CA GLY A 70 -7.87 -10.39 -10.79
C GLY A 70 -7.27 -11.59 -10.10
N LYS A 71 -5.95 -11.62 -9.87
CA LYS A 71 -5.29 -12.73 -9.18
C LYS A 71 -5.14 -12.40 -7.69
N GLU A 72 -5.72 -13.24 -6.85
CA GLU A 72 -5.65 -13.09 -5.39
C GLU A 72 -4.44 -13.83 -4.84
N GLU A 73 -3.69 -13.17 -3.95
CA GLU A 73 -2.53 -13.76 -3.28
C GLU A 73 -2.49 -13.33 -1.82
N LYS A 74 -2.13 -14.27 -0.94
CA LYS A 74 -1.83 -13.95 0.46
C LYS A 74 -0.46 -13.32 0.56
N VAL A 75 -0.33 -12.32 1.43
CA VAL A 75 0.93 -11.62 1.65
C VAL A 75 1.32 -11.64 3.12
N SER A 76 2.62 -11.63 3.36
CA SER A 76 3.20 -11.63 4.70
C SER A 76 4.54 -10.92 4.68
N SER A 77 5.14 -10.79 5.88
CA SER A 77 6.44 -10.14 6.06
C SER A 77 7.50 -10.69 5.11
N GLY A 78 8.21 -9.82 4.44
CA GLY A 78 9.27 -10.16 3.49
C GLY A 78 8.82 -10.23 2.03
N ASP A 79 7.51 -10.20 1.77
CA ASP A 79 6.99 -10.23 0.39
C ASP A 79 7.18 -8.89 -0.29
N CYS A 80 7.46 -8.95 -1.59
CA CYS A 80 7.52 -7.79 -2.47
C CYS A 80 6.42 -7.90 -3.53
N LEU A 81 5.52 -6.94 -3.56
CA LEU A 81 4.42 -6.88 -4.51
C LEU A 81 4.78 -5.90 -5.62
N TYR A 82 4.56 -6.30 -6.85
CA TYR A 82 4.81 -5.43 -8.00
C TYR A 82 3.55 -5.29 -8.84
N CYS A 83 3.00 -4.07 -8.86
CA CYS A 83 1.88 -3.69 -9.72
C CYS A 83 2.44 -2.90 -10.89
N LYS A 84 2.45 -3.50 -12.07
CA LYS A 84 3.00 -2.87 -13.29
C LYS A 84 2.13 -1.70 -13.71
N LYS A 85 2.71 -0.77 -14.47
CA LYS A 85 1.97 0.28 -15.13
C LYS A 85 0.82 -0.32 -15.96
N GLY A 86 -0.38 0.20 -15.77
CA GLY A 86 -1.58 -0.29 -16.43
C GLY A 86 -2.32 -1.39 -15.70
N SER A 87 -1.75 -1.93 -14.63
CA SER A 87 -2.39 -2.99 -13.83
C SER A 87 -3.25 -2.42 -12.73
N SER A 88 -4.23 -3.21 -12.28
CA SER A 88 -5.06 -2.89 -11.13
C SER A 88 -4.63 -3.69 -9.92
N HIS A 89 -4.83 -3.15 -8.72
CA HIS A 89 -4.57 -3.90 -7.51
C HIS A 89 -5.36 -3.37 -6.30
N THR A 90 -5.37 -4.21 -5.26
CA THR A 90 -5.88 -3.89 -3.93
C THR A 90 -4.88 -4.36 -2.90
N LEU A 91 -5.05 -3.91 -1.66
CA LEU A 91 -4.34 -4.47 -0.51
C LEU A 91 -5.29 -4.45 0.68
N LYS A 92 -5.44 -5.58 1.36
CA LYS A 92 -6.38 -5.73 2.47
C LYS A 92 -5.67 -6.37 3.66
N ASN A 93 -5.93 -5.81 4.85
CA ASN A 93 -5.51 -6.46 6.09
C ASN A 93 -6.64 -7.35 6.59
N ASP A 94 -6.50 -8.66 6.37
CA ASP A 94 -7.42 -9.66 6.89
C ASP A 94 -6.84 -10.44 8.08
N GLY A 95 -5.75 -9.92 8.65
CA GLY A 95 -5.14 -10.46 9.86
C GLY A 95 -5.64 -9.79 11.13
N SER A 96 -5.00 -10.12 12.26
CA SER A 96 -5.36 -9.60 13.59
C SER A 96 -4.46 -8.48 14.08
N GLU A 97 -3.41 -8.16 13.35
CA GLU A 97 -2.44 -7.10 13.68
C GLU A 97 -2.32 -6.12 12.52
N ASP A 98 -1.68 -4.97 12.75
CA ASP A 98 -1.43 -4.00 11.69
C ASP A 98 -0.64 -4.62 10.55
N LEU A 99 -1.03 -4.31 9.33
CA LEU A 99 -0.25 -4.61 8.12
C LEU A 99 0.59 -3.40 7.81
N VAL A 100 1.91 -3.53 7.92
CA VAL A 100 2.86 -2.42 7.77
C VAL A 100 3.72 -2.69 6.54
N PHE A 101 3.89 -1.66 5.71
CA PHE A 101 4.62 -1.80 4.46
C PHE A 101 5.28 -0.49 4.03
N TYR A 102 6.33 -0.61 3.21
CA TYR A 102 6.83 0.50 2.40
C TYR A 102 6.31 0.35 0.97
N ALA A 103 6.04 1.47 0.33
CA ALA A 103 5.68 1.47 -1.07
C ALA A 103 6.40 2.58 -1.83
N VAL A 104 6.72 2.30 -3.08
CA VAL A 104 7.29 3.26 -4.03
C VAL A 104 6.40 3.29 -5.25
N VAL A 105 5.99 4.48 -5.66
CA VAL A 105 5.16 4.71 -6.86
C VAL A 105 5.97 5.59 -7.81
N PRO A 106 6.79 4.98 -8.71
CA PRO A 106 7.54 5.74 -9.69
C PRO A 106 6.67 6.04 -10.92
N GLU A 107 6.77 7.26 -11.42
CA GLU A 107 6.16 7.63 -12.71
C GLU A 107 6.91 6.94 -13.86
N GLN A 108 6.14 6.50 -14.85
CA GLN A 108 6.71 5.79 -15.99
C GLN A 108 6.09 6.22 -17.32
#